data_d47b8d8ca72e7a1c0327d93c671e9130
#
_entry.id   d47b8d8ca72e7a1c0327d93c671e9130
#
_cell.length_a   1.000
_cell.length_b   1.000
_cell.length_c   1.000
_cell.angle_alpha   90.00
_cell.angle_beta   90.00
_cell.angle_gamma   90.00
#
_symmetry.space_group_name_H-M   'P 1'
#
loop_
_entity.id
_entity.type
_entity.pdbx_description
1 polymer ?
#
loop_
_entity_poly.entity_id
_entity_poly.type
_entity_poly.pdbx_seq_one_letter_code
_entity_poly.pdbx_strand_id
1 'polypeptide(L)'
;MNTEESYNKWADQYDTSINKTRDLEASSLRESLANISFEDCLEIGCGTGKNTTWLLTKAQHITAVDLSMEMLSKAKEKIRSGNVNFIRADVNGSWTFTTKLFDLITFSLVLEHIEDLEAIFRNASEKIKTGGYVYVGELHPFRQYSGSKARFDTEVGEQIVPCFTHNLSDFTRAARNNGFSILDIREYFDDNNKMLLPRILVMIFQKT
;
A
#
# COMPACT_ATOMS: atom_id res chain seq x y z
N MET A 1 1.30 -7.22 20.63
CA MET A 1 0.66 -6.04 20.01
C MET A 1 0.22 -6.46 18.62
N ASN A 2 -1.02 -6.19 18.22
CA ASN A 2 -1.49 -6.45 16.87
C ASN A 2 -1.10 -5.30 15.91
N THR A 3 -1.38 -5.45 14.61
CA THR A 3 -1.02 -4.46 13.59
C THR A 3 -1.66 -3.08 13.86
N GLU A 4 -2.96 -3.04 14.21
CA GLU A 4 -3.67 -1.79 14.51
C GLU A 4 -3.07 -1.05 15.70
N GLU A 5 -2.85 -1.76 16.82
CA GLU A 5 -2.23 -1.18 18.02
C GLU A 5 -0.84 -0.62 17.75
N SER A 6 -0.06 -1.32 16.89
CA SER A 6 1.28 -0.89 16.50
C SER A 6 1.23 0.43 15.72
N TYR A 7 0.37 0.53 14.72
CA TYR A 7 0.24 1.75 13.91
C TYR A 7 -0.42 2.89 14.68
N ASN A 8 -1.37 2.64 15.57
CA ASN A 8 -1.93 3.67 16.45
C ASN A 8 -0.82 4.31 17.33
N LYS A 9 0.08 3.50 17.90
CA LYS A 9 1.22 4.03 18.67
C LYS A 9 2.26 4.73 17.83
N TRP A 10 2.47 4.27 16.60
CA TRP A 10 3.48 4.83 15.70
C TRP A 10 3.05 6.16 15.07
N ALA A 11 1.75 6.46 15.01
CA ALA A 11 1.18 7.59 14.27
C ALA A 11 1.83 8.94 14.59
N ASP A 12 2.17 9.21 15.85
CA ASP A 12 2.78 10.49 16.23
C ASP A 12 4.18 10.71 15.68
N GLN A 13 4.95 9.64 15.50
CA GLN A 13 6.32 9.69 14.99
C GLN A 13 6.41 9.36 13.50
N TYR A 14 5.31 8.88 12.91
CA TYR A 14 5.32 8.27 11.58
C TYR A 14 5.87 9.20 10.49
N ASP A 15 5.47 10.46 10.50
CA ASP A 15 5.89 11.44 9.50
C ASP A 15 7.23 12.11 9.80
N THR A 16 7.65 12.14 11.05
CA THR A 16 8.88 12.83 11.49
C THR A 16 10.12 11.95 11.44
N SER A 17 9.94 10.64 11.50
CA SER A 17 11.07 9.69 11.40
C SER A 17 11.50 9.47 9.95
N ILE A 18 12.81 9.55 9.71
CA ILE A 18 13.41 9.23 8.41
C ILE A 18 13.19 7.74 8.12
N ASN A 19 12.57 7.43 7.00
CA ASN A 19 12.34 6.05 6.58
C ASN A 19 12.58 5.88 5.08
N LYS A 20 13.77 5.39 4.74
CA LYS A 20 14.18 5.17 3.34
C LYS A 20 13.21 4.26 2.55
N THR A 21 12.58 3.30 3.23
CA THR A 21 11.63 2.38 2.58
C THR A 21 10.37 3.12 2.14
N ARG A 22 9.76 3.90 3.04
CA ARG A 22 8.58 4.72 2.72
C ARG A 22 8.88 5.81 1.68
N ASP A 23 10.09 6.39 1.72
CA ASP A 23 10.45 7.46 0.79
C ASP A 23 10.68 6.90 -0.61
N LEU A 24 11.38 5.76 -0.72
CA LEU A 24 11.61 5.09 -1.99
C LEU A 24 10.31 4.52 -2.57
N GLU A 25 9.43 3.94 -1.73
CA GLU A 25 8.12 3.47 -2.17
C GLU A 25 7.28 4.60 -2.75
N ALA A 26 7.17 5.74 -2.06
CA ALA A 26 6.43 6.89 -2.56
C ALA A 26 6.97 7.43 -3.90
N SER A 27 8.29 7.39 -4.10
CA SER A 27 8.91 7.75 -5.37
C SER A 27 8.60 6.73 -6.46
N SER A 28 8.65 5.44 -6.13
CA SER A 28 8.34 4.33 -7.02
C SER A 28 6.89 4.36 -7.49
N LEU A 29 5.95 4.67 -6.59
CA LEU A 29 4.53 4.83 -6.91
C LEU A 29 4.33 5.95 -7.94
N ARG A 30 4.92 7.12 -7.70
CA ARG A 30 4.81 8.27 -8.59
C ARG A 30 5.36 7.98 -9.98
N GLU A 31 6.53 7.36 -10.06
CA GLU A 31 7.16 6.98 -11.33
C GLU A 31 6.31 5.95 -12.08
N SER A 32 5.86 4.90 -11.36
CA SER A 32 5.14 3.78 -11.97
C SER A 32 3.75 4.18 -12.47
N LEU A 33 3.06 5.10 -11.78
CA LEU A 33 1.73 5.57 -12.13
C LEU A 33 1.75 6.86 -12.97
N ALA A 34 2.91 7.40 -13.33
CA ALA A 34 3.02 8.69 -14.03
C ALA A 34 2.18 8.73 -15.32
N ASN A 35 2.19 7.66 -16.10
CA ASN A 35 1.51 7.55 -17.39
C ASN A 35 0.18 6.78 -17.34
N ILE A 36 -0.29 6.39 -16.16
CA ILE A 36 -1.58 5.73 -15.97
C ILE A 36 -2.62 6.81 -15.63
N SER A 37 -3.72 6.82 -16.40
CA SER A 37 -4.86 7.70 -16.15
C SER A 37 -5.89 6.98 -15.29
N PHE A 38 -6.43 7.67 -14.29
CA PHE A 38 -7.48 7.16 -13.41
C PHE A 38 -8.26 8.34 -12.80
N GLU A 39 -9.55 8.18 -12.59
CA GLU A 39 -10.43 9.15 -11.98
C GLU A 39 -10.82 8.75 -10.56
N ASP A 40 -11.25 7.50 -10.38
CA ASP A 40 -11.61 6.93 -9.08
C ASP A 40 -10.50 6.01 -8.56
N CYS A 41 -9.90 6.37 -7.42
CA CYS A 41 -8.84 5.61 -6.78
C CYS A 41 -9.28 5.06 -5.43
N LEU A 42 -8.97 3.78 -5.17
CA LEU A 42 -9.05 3.16 -3.84
C LEU A 42 -7.64 2.96 -3.31
N GLU A 43 -7.29 3.69 -2.27
CA GLU A 43 -6.00 3.56 -1.58
C GLU A 43 -6.19 2.73 -0.32
N ILE A 44 -5.58 1.54 -0.29
CA ILE A 44 -5.59 0.63 0.86
C ILE A 44 -4.31 0.86 1.68
N GLY A 45 -4.49 1.09 2.99
CA GLY A 45 -3.39 1.43 3.90
C GLY A 45 -2.86 2.85 3.66
N CYS A 46 -3.75 3.83 3.59
CA CYS A 46 -3.35 5.21 3.30
C CYS A 46 -2.46 5.86 4.39
N GLY A 47 -2.41 5.27 5.57
CA GLY A 47 -1.63 5.78 6.70
C GLY A 47 -1.95 7.23 7.00
N THR A 48 -0.91 8.05 7.10
CA THR A 48 -1.01 9.49 7.33
C THR A 48 -1.26 10.31 6.04
N GLY A 49 -1.58 9.65 4.92
CA GLY A 49 -1.95 10.32 3.67
C GLY A 49 -0.78 10.79 2.80
N LYS A 50 0.41 10.21 2.95
CA LYS A 50 1.61 10.59 2.17
C LYS A 50 1.39 10.39 0.67
N ASN A 51 0.90 9.23 0.26
CA ASN A 51 0.62 8.91 -1.14
C ASN A 51 -0.71 9.53 -1.58
N THR A 52 -1.72 9.61 -0.70
CA THR A 52 -3.01 10.26 -0.96
C THR A 52 -2.82 11.68 -1.51
N THR A 53 -1.89 12.45 -0.94
CA THR A 53 -1.59 13.82 -1.38
C THR A 53 -1.15 13.87 -2.84
N TRP A 54 -0.34 12.93 -3.30
CA TRP A 54 0.07 12.85 -4.70
C TRP A 54 -1.05 12.29 -5.59
N LEU A 55 -1.74 11.24 -5.14
CA LEU A 55 -2.87 10.65 -5.88
C LEU A 55 -3.95 11.70 -6.19
N LEU A 56 -4.18 12.67 -5.28
CA LEU A 56 -5.09 13.81 -5.49
C LEU A 56 -4.70 14.72 -6.66
N THR A 57 -3.45 14.70 -7.09
CA THR A 57 -3.02 15.49 -8.26
C THR A 57 -3.45 14.84 -9.58
N LYS A 58 -3.92 13.58 -9.54
CA LYS A 58 -4.29 12.78 -10.69
C LYS A 58 -5.75 12.30 -10.65
N ALA A 59 -6.22 11.85 -9.48
CA ALA A 59 -7.58 11.34 -9.30
C ALA A 59 -8.59 12.47 -9.06
N GLN A 60 -9.82 12.28 -9.55
CA GLN A 60 -10.96 13.15 -9.19
C GLN A 60 -11.51 12.77 -7.82
N HIS A 61 -11.55 11.48 -7.49
CA HIS A 61 -12.04 10.98 -6.21
C HIS A 61 -11.12 9.90 -5.66
N ILE A 62 -10.87 9.97 -4.36
CA ILE A 62 -10.11 8.96 -3.63
C ILE A 62 -10.96 8.41 -2.49
N THR A 63 -11.04 7.10 -2.39
CA THR A 63 -11.44 6.40 -1.17
C THR A 63 -10.17 5.90 -0.51
N ALA A 64 -9.82 6.48 0.63
CA ALA A 64 -8.60 6.18 1.37
C ALA A 64 -8.94 5.37 2.63
N VAL A 65 -8.42 4.16 2.72
CA VAL A 65 -8.77 3.19 3.76
C VAL A 65 -7.54 2.91 4.62
N ASP A 66 -7.73 2.91 5.94
CA ASP A 66 -6.72 2.44 6.88
C ASP A 66 -7.38 1.74 8.07
N LEU A 67 -6.65 0.83 8.71
CA LEU A 67 -7.08 0.14 9.90
C LEU A 67 -6.96 1.04 11.14
N SER A 68 -5.90 1.87 11.18
CA SER A 68 -5.55 2.75 12.30
C SER A 68 -6.36 4.05 12.30
N MET A 69 -7.10 4.30 13.36
CA MET A 69 -7.83 5.56 13.53
C MET A 69 -6.87 6.75 13.70
N GLU A 70 -5.75 6.54 14.40
CA GLU A 70 -4.75 7.59 14.63
C GLU A 70 -4.06 8.01 13.32
N MET A 71 -3.74 7.03 12.45
CA MET A 71 -3.22 7.33 11.11
C MET A 71 -4.22 8.16 10.30
N LEU A 72 -5.50 7.75 10.28
CA LEU A 72 -6.55 8.48 9.58
C LEU A 72 -6.77 9.90 10.14
N SER A 73 -6.63 10.09 11.46
CA SER A 73 -6.69 11.42 12.07
C SER A 73 -5.60 12.34 11.49
N LYS A 74 -4.36 11.86 11.44
CA LYS A 74 -3.23 12.61 10.86
C LYS A 74 -3.45 12.90 9.36
N ALA A 75 -3.99 11.93 8.61
CA ALA A 75 -4.31 12.12 7.20
C ALA A 75 -5.37 13.21 7.00
N LYS A 76 -6.45 13.20 7.78
CA LYS A 76 -7.54 14.20 7.73
C LYS A 76 -7.08 15.59 8.13
N GLU A 77 -6.13 15.72 9.06
CA GLU A 77 -5.54 17.02 9.45
C GLU A 77 -4.76 17.64 8.29
N LYS A 78 -4.01 16.82 7.54
CA LYS A 78 -3.20 17.28 6.40
C LYS A 78 -4.00 17.51 5.12
N ILE A 79 -4.99 16.68 4.87
CA ILE A 79 -5.71 16.65 3.59
C ILE A 79 -7.16 17.11 3.83
N ARG A 80 -7.42 18.41 3.58
CA ARG A 80 -8.74 19.03 3.72
C ARG A 80 -9.41 19.15 2.34
N SER A 81 -9.52 18.04 1.61
CA SER A 81 -10.15 17.98 0.29
C SER A 81 -11.49 17.23 0.37
N GLY A 82 -12.54 17.80 -0.23
CA GLY A 82 -13.83 17.12 -0.39
C GLY A 82 -13.77 15.92 -1.35
N ASN A 83 -12.67 15.76 -2.07
CA ASN A 83 -12.47 14.68 -3.04
C ASN A 83 -11.86 13.41 -2.40
N VAL A 84 -11.56 13.42 -1.10
CA VAL A 84 -11.05 12.26 -0.37
C VAL A 84 -12.07 11.81 0.66
N ASN A 85 -12.47 10.54 0.57
CA ASN A 85 -13.28 9.87 1.58
C ASN A 85 -12.39 8.95 2.42
N PHE A 86 -12.12 9.33 3.67
CA PHE A 86 -11.32 8.53 4.61
C PHE A 86 -12.20 7.55 5.38
N ILE A 87 -11.90 6.27 5.27
CA ILE A 87 -12.68 5.17 5.88
C ILE A 87 -11.77 4.32 6.77
N ARG A 88 -12.20 4.07 8.01
CA ARG A 88 -11.57 3.03 8.83
C ARG A 88 -12.18 1.69 8.48
N ALA A 89 -11.34 0.74 8.05
CA ALA A 89 -11.77 -0.63 7.82
C ALA A 89 -10.60 -1.61 7.95
N ASP A 90 -10.92 -2.84 8.41
CA ASP A 90 -10.04 -3.98 8.28
C ASP A 90 -10.28 -4.63 6.91
N VAL A 91 -9.23 -4.68 6.11
CA VAL A 91 -9.29 -5.20 4.72
C VAL A 91 -9.10 -6.71 4.63
N ASN A 92 -8.82 -7.39 5.74
CA ASN A 92 -8.74 -8.85 5.80
C ASN A 92 -10.11 -9.53 5.54
N GLY A 93 -11.21 -8.83 5.86
CA GLY A 93 -12.57 -9.29 5.58
C GLY A 93 -13.09 -8.87 4.20
N SER A 94 -14.39 -9.06 3.98
CA SER A 94 -15.07 -8.58 2.77
C SER A 94 -15.13 -7.06 2.74
N TRP A 95 -14.88 -6.45 1.58
CA TRP A 95 -14.87 -5.00 1.42
C TRP A 95 -16.27 -4.41 1.26
N THR A 96 -17.03 -4.44 2.35
CA THR A 96 -18.40 -3.87 2.40
C THR A 96 -18.42 -2.36 2.63
N PHE A 97 -17.27 -1.74 2.92
CA PHE A 97 -17.13 -0.32 3.17
C PHE A 97 -17.36 0.55 1.93
N THR A 98 -17.46 -0.05 0.75
CA THR A 98 -17.76 0.65 -0.50
C THR A 98 -18.51 -0.24 -1.49
N THR A 99 -19.43 0.37 -2.24
CA THR A 99 -20.11 -0.26 -3.40
C THR A 99 -19.57 0.24 -4.74
N LYS A 100 -18.63 1.20 -4.72
CA LYS A 100 -18.04 1.78 -5.92
C LYS A 100 -17.08 0.81 -6.61
N LEU A 101 -16.93 1.00 -7.92
CA LEU A 101 -15.85 0.42 -8.73
C LEU A 101 -14.80 1.49 -9.01
N PHE A 102 -13.54 1.11 -9.02
CA PHE A 102 -12.40 2.00 -9.14
C PHE A 102 -11.61 1.76 -10.42
N ASP A 103 -10.94 2.80 -10.92
CA ASP A 103 -9.99 2.71 -12.04
C ASP A 103 -8.62 2.22 -11.56
N LEU A 104 -8.28 2.56 -10.31
CA LEU A 104 -7.02 2.20 -9.67
C LEU A 104 -7.26 1.74 -8.23
N ILE A 105 -6.61 0.65 -7.83
CA ILE A 105 -6.45 0.24 -6.43
C ILE A 105 -4.96 0.25 -6.11
N THR A 106 -4.55 0.85 -4.98
CA THR A 106 -3.15 0.89 -4.56
C THR A 106 -2.94 0.22 -3.22
N PHE A 107 -1.84 -0.53 -3.14
CA PHE A 107 -1.27 -1.09 -1.90
C PHE A 107 0.18 -0.63 -1.79
N SER A 108 0.49 0.12 -0.74
CA SER A 108 1.82 0.67 -0.50
C SER A 108 2.30 0.32 0.89
N LEU A 109 3.18 -0.68 1.01
CA LEU A 109 3.70 -1.22 2.27
C LEU A 109 2.59 -1.70 3.23
N VAL A 110 1.63 -2.44 2.69
CA VAL A 110 0.44 -2.94 3.40
C VAL A 110 0.37 -4.45 3.42
N LEU A 111 0.68 -5.08 2.27
CA LEU A 111 0.44 -6.51 2.09
C LEU A 111 1.40 -7.37 2.94
N GLU A 112 2.51 -6.81 3.40
CA GLU A 112 3.36 -7.47 4.39
C GLU A 112 2.65 -7.72 5.75
N HIS A 113 1.52 -7.05 6.03
CA HIS A 113 0.72 -7.23 7.24
C HIS A 113 -0.49 -8.14 7.06
N ILE A 114 -0.66 -8.71 5.88
CA ILE A 114 -1.82 -9.53 5.49
C ILE A 114 -1.34 -10.94 5.11
N GLU A 115 -1.91 -11.96 5.73
CA GLU A 115 -1.51 -13.34 5.49
C GLU A 115 -2.10 -13.89 4.18
N ASP A 116 -3.38 -13.63 3.92
CA ASP A 116 -4.13 -14.19 2.79
C ASP A 116 -4.20 -13.22 1.60
N LEU A 117 -3.17 -13.26 0.74
CA LEU A 117 -3.15 -12.47 -0.50
C LEU A 117 -4.27 -12.85 -1.47
N GLU A 118 -4.70 -14.12 -1.47
CA GLU A 118 -5.75 -14.60 -2.36
C GLU A 118 -7.09 -13.91 -2.04
N ALA A 119 -7.42 -13.75 -0.75
CA ALA A 119 -8.61 -13.01 -0.33
C ALA A 119 -8.54 -11.53 -0.72
N ILE A 120 -7.37 -10.89 -0.60
CA ILE A 120 -7.17 -9.49 -0.99
C ILE A 120 -7.37 -9.29 -2.49
N PHE A 121 -6.73 -10.11 -3.32
CA PHE A 121 -6.89 -10.00 -4.77
C PHE A 121 -8.30 -10.32 -5.24
N ARG A 122 -9.01 -11.22 -4.57
CA ARG A 122 -10.44 -11.47 -4.81
C ARG A 122 -11.27 -10.22 -4.51
N ASN A 123 -11.11 -9.62 -3.33
CA ASN A 123 -11.80 -8.37 -2.97
C ASN A 123 -11.46 -7.23 -3.94
N ALA A 124 -10.18 -7.08 -4.32
CA ALA A 124 -9.77 -6.10 -5.31
C ALA A 124 -10.44 -6.35 -6.67
N SER A 125 -10.54 -7.61 -7.09
CA SER A 125 -11.22 -8.00 -8.34
C SER A 125 -12.70 -7.62 -8.38
N GLU A 126 -13.38 -7.62 -7.23
CA GLU A 126 -14.79 -7.21 -7.09
C GLU A 126 -14.97 -5.69 -7.08
N LYS A 127 -13.91 -4.93 -6.81
CA LYS A 127 -13.96 -3.46 -6.65
C LYS A 127 -13.27 -2.70 -7.77
N ILE A 128 -12.65 -3.38 -8.71
CA ILE A 128 -11.96 -2.76 -9.84
C ILE A 128 -12.80 -2.84 -11.12
N LYS A 129 -12.80 -1.79 -11.94
CA LYS A 129 -13.40 -1.80 -13.28
C LYS A 129 -12.60 -2.74 -14.20
N THR A 130 -13.26 -3.38 -15.17
CA THR A 130 -12.53 -4.08 -16.27
C THR A 130 -11.58 -3.10 -16.95
N GLY A 131 -10.34 -3.52 -17.18
CA GLY A 131 -9.27 -2.66 -17.69
C GLY A 131 -8.61 -1.76 -16.64
N GLY A 132 -9.14 -1.70 -15.41
CA GLY A 132 -8.55 -0.96 -14.29
C GLY A 132 -7.27 -1.59 -13.77
N TYR A 133 -6.53 -0.85 -12.95
CA TYR A 133 -5.18 -1.19 -12.52
C TYR A 133 -5.09 -1.44 -11.02
N VAL A 134 -4.26 -2.40 -10.64
CA VAL A 134 -3.85 -2.60 -9.25
C VAL A 134 -2.34 -2.34 -9.16
N TYR A 135 -1.96 -1.39 -8.32
CA TYR A 135 -0.57 -1.10 -7.96
C TYR A 135 -0.24 -1.78 -6.63
N VAL A 136 0.88 -2.47 -6.58
CA VAL A 136 1.45 -3.04 -5.37
C VAL A 136 2.89 -2.56 -5.25
N GLY A 137 3.20 -1.82 -4.18
CA GLY A 137 4.56 -1.38 -3.83
C GLY A 137 4.92 -1.90 -2.44
N GLU A 138 5.81 -2.88 -2.35
CA GLU A 138 6.11 -3.59 -1.09
C GLU A 138 7.60 -3.65 -0.82
N LEU A 139 7.96 -3.83 0.47
CA LEU A 139 9.33 -4.17 0.83
C LEU A 139 9.74 -5.43 0.08
N HIS A 140 10.86 -5.36 -0.63
CA HIS A 140 11.30 -6.47 -1.48
C HIS A 140 11.53 -7.75 -0.67
N PRO A 141 11.06 -8.93 -1.13
CA PRO A 141 11.22 -10.20 -0.41
C PRO A 141 12.66 -10.50 0.01
N PHE A 142 13.67 -10.13 -0.79
CA PHE A 142 15.07 -10.30 -0.43
C PHE A 142 15.47 -9.51 0.83
N ARG A 143 14.89 -8.34 1.05
CA ARG A 143 15.09 -7.57 2.29
C ARG A 143 14.41 -8.27 3.47
N GLN A 144 13.22 -8.82 3.29
CA GLN A 144 12.52 -9.58 4.32
C GLN A 144 13.31 -10.83 4.72
N TYR A 145 13.83 -11.60 3.77
CA TYR A 145 14.72 -12.74 4.04
C TYR A 145 16.00 -12.35 4.80
N SER A 146 16.51 -11.14 4.56
CA SER A 146 17.65 -10.57 5.28
C SER A 146 17.28 -10.00 6.65
N GLY A 147 16.03 -10.20 7.14
CA GLY A 147 15.57 -9.78 8.45
C GLY A 147 14.97 -8.39 8.54
N SER A 148 14.79 -7.69 7.40
CA SER A 148 14.10 -6.38 7.42
C SER A 148 12.61 -6.58 7.69
N LYS A 149 12.08 -5.78 8.63
CA LYS A 149 10.65 -5.77 9.02
C LYS A 149 10.23 -4.34 9.35
N ALA A 150 8.94 -4.05 9.27
CA ALA A 150 8.38 -2.81 9.79
C ALA A 150 8.64 -2.72 11.30
N ARG A 151 9.25 -1.61 11.72
CA ARG A 151 9.63 -1.38 13.13
C ARG A 151 9.63 0.10 13.47
N PHE A 152 9.45 0.40 14.74
CA PHE A 152 9.51 1.75 15.29
C PHE A 152 10.04 1.74 16.72
N ASP A 153 10.61 2.87 17.15
CA ASP A 153 11.13 3.04 18.49
C ASP A 153 10.03 3.48 19.45
N THR A 154 10.08 2.96 20.68
CA THR A 154 9.25 3.37 21.80
C THR A 154 10.14 3.65 23.01
N GLU A 155 9.56 4.23 24.08
CA GLU A 155 10.28 4.46 25.34
C GLU A 155 10.84 3.17 25.97
N VAL A 156 10.25 2.01 25.65
CA VAL A 156 10.67 0.70 26.15
C VAL A 156 11.51 -0.10 25.15
N GLY A 157 11.94 0.52 24.04
CA GLY A 157 12.77 -0.09 23.01
C GLY A 157 12.08 -0.27 21.66
N GLU A 158 12.78 -0.91 20.73
CA GLU A 158 12.29 -1.18 19.38
C GLU A 158 11.10 -2.15 19.39
N GLN A 159 10.06 -1.80 18.65
CA GLN A 159 8.87 -2.63 18.45
C GLN A 159 8.80 -3.07 16.99
N ILE A 160 8.58 -4.37 16.78
CA ILE A 160 8.40 -4.97 15.45
C ILE A 160 6.90 -5.14 15.20
N VAL A 161 6.43 -4.64 14.07
CA VAL A 161 5.05 -4.86 13.62
C VAL A 161 4.92 -6.29 13.07
N PRO A 162 3.82 -7.02 13.33
CA PRO A 162 3.59 -8.33 12.73
C PRO A 162 3.66 -8.26 11.21
N CYS A 163 4.49 -9.12 10.60
CA CYS A 163 4.70 -9.17 9.15
C CYS A 163 4.72 -10.61 8.66
N PHE A 164 4.13 -10.82 7.50
CA PHE A 164 4.21 -12.04 6.70
C PHE A 164 5.19 -11.85 5.56
N THR A 165 5.92 -12.89 5.19
CA THR A 165 6.81 -12.85 4.04
C THR A 165 6.12 -13.44 2.84
N HIS A 166 5.97 -12.64 1.78
CA HIS A 166 5.40 -13.09 0.52
C HIS A 166 6.46 -13.08 -0.56
N ASN A 167 6.49 -14.14 -1.36
CA ASN A 167 7.36 -14.21 -2.52
C ASN A 167 6.72 -13.50 -3.72
N LEU A 168 7.50 -13.14 -4.70
CA LEU A 168 6.99 -12.61 -5.98
C LEU A 168 5.95 -13.57 -6.60
N SER A 169 6.19 -14.89 -6.49
CA SER A 169 5.26 -15.90 -6.99
C SER A 169 3.92 -15.93 -6.28
N ASP A 170 3.85 -15.53 -4.99
CA ASP A 170 2.60 -15.51 -4.23
C ASP A 170 1.71 -14.37 -4.71
N PHE A 171 2.27 -13.17 -4.90
CA PHE A 171 1.57 -12.03 -5.49
C PHE A 171 1.05 -12.35 -6.90
N THR A 172 1.92 -12.87 -7.77
CA THR A 172 1.56 -13.13 -9.18
C THR A 172 0.54 -14.25 -9.32
N ARG A 173 0.59 -15.27 -8.45
CA ARG A 173 -0.40 -16.34 -8.39
C ARG A 173 -1.75 -15.82 -7.93
N ALA A 174 -1.81 -15.09 -6.81
CA ALA A 174 -3.05 -14.52 -6.29
C ALA A 174 -3.70 -13.58 -7.31
N ALA A 175 -2.91 -12.74 -7.98
CA ALA A 175 -3.41 -11.86 -9.03
C ALA A 175 -4.04 -12.65 -10.20
N ARG A 176 -3.33 -13.64 -10.75
CA ARG A 176 -3.83 -14.45 -11.88
C ARG A 176 -5.10 -15.21 -11.54
N ASN A 177 -5.17 -15.81 -10.35
CA ASN A 177 -6.34 -16.57 -9.91
C ASN A 177 -7.59 -15.70 -9.82
N ASN A 178 -7.42 -14.37 -9.66
CA ASN A 178 -8.51 -13.42 -9.50
C ASN A 178 -8.73 -12.53 -10.74
N GLY A 179 -8.25 -12.96 -11.92
CA GLY A 179 -8.55 -12.32 -13.21
C GLY A 179 -7.73 -11.05 -13.45
N PHE A 180 -6.47 -11.04 -13.00
CA PHE A 180 -5.53 -9.99 -13.31
C PHE A 180 -4.38 -10.51 -14.20
N SER A 181 -4.00 -9.72 -15.18
CA SER A 181 -2.76 -9.89 -15.93
C SER A 181 -1.66 -9.03 -15.32
N ILE A 182 -0.42 -9.51 -15.41
CA ILE A 182 0.76 -8.74 -14.99
C ILE A 182 1.11 -7.77 -16.10
N LEU A 183 1.08 -6.48 -15.81
CA LEU A 183 1.45 -5.44 -16.78
C LEU A 183 2.93 -5.08 -16.65
N ASP A 184 3.43 -4.92 -15.42
CA ASP A 184 4.81 -4.51 -15.16
C ASP A 184 5.31 -5.03 -13.81
N ILE A 185 6.61 -5.29 -13.70
CA ILE A 185 7.32 -5.62 -12.47
C ILE A 185 8.62 -4.84 -12.46
N ARG A 186 8.86 -4.07 -11.40
CA ARG A 186 10.07 -3.26 -11.21
C ARG A 186 10.68 -3.45 -9.84
N GLU A 187 11.99 -3.34 -9.80
CA GLU A 187 12.76 -3.34 -8.56
C GLU A 187 13.44 -1.98 -8.37
N TYR A 188 13.32 -1.41 -7.17
CA TYR A 188 13.92 -0.13 -6.81
C TYR A 188 14.99 -0.32 -5.75
N PHE A 189 16.10 0.38 -5.93
CA PHE A 189 17.32 0.23 -5.17
C PHE A 189 17.66 1.52 -4.42
N ASP A 190 18.29 1.38 -3.25
CA ASP A 190 18.85 2.54 -2.55
C ASP A 190 19.85 3.26 -3.44
N ASP A 191 19.71 4.59 -3.54
CA ASP A 191 20.58 5.46 -4.35
C ASP A 191 20.74 4.99 -5.82
N ASN A 192 19.76 4.29 -6.36
CA ASN A 192 19.78 3.63 -7.68
C ASN A 192 20.96 2.64 -7.87
N ASN A 193 21.55 2.17 -6.78
CA ASN A 193 22.70 1.27 -6.82
C ASN A 193 22.26 -0.20 -6.97
N LYS A 194 22.24 -0.70 -8.20
CA LYS A 194 21.87 -2.09 -8.54
C LYS A 194 22.86 -3.16 -8.05
N MET A 195 23.97 -2.77 -7.42
CA MET A 195 24.87 -3.71 -6.74
C MET A 195 24.38 -4.10 -5.35
N LEU A 196 23.42 -3.37 -4.81
CA LEU A 196 22.77 -3.67 -3.53
C LEU A 196 21.53 -4.56 -3.73
N LEU A 197 21.02 -5.11 -2.62
CA LEU A 197 19.71 -5.75 -2.65
C LEU A 197 18.63 -4.71 -2.94
N PRO A 198 17.66 -5.02 -3.81
CA PRO A 198 16.53 -4.12 -4.06
C PRO A 198 15.76 -3.87 -2.77
N ARG A 199 15.25 -2.65 -2.60
CA ARG A 199 14.47 -2.27 -1.42
C ARG A 199 12.98 -2.42 -1.65
N ILE A 200 12.49 -1.93 -2.78
CA ILE A 200 11.07 -1.97 -3.13
C ILE A 200 10.85 -2.84 -4.36
N LEU A 201 9.84 -3.69 -4.26
CA LEU A 201 9.25 -4.42 -5.37
C LEU A 201 7.96 -3.70 -5.76
N VAL A 202 7.86 -3.28 -7.02
CA VAL A 202 6.62 -2.74 -7.59
C VAL A 202 6.04 -3.74 -8.58
N MET A 203 4.75 -3.96 -8.50
CA MET A 203 3.99 -4.76 -9.46
C MET A 203 2.76 -3.97 -9.90
N ILE A 204 2.49 -3.95 -11.20
CA ILE A 204 1.27 -3.39 -11.76
C ILE A 204 0.50 -4.52 -12.44
N PHE A 205 -0.74 -4.67 -12.02
CA PHE A 205 -1.66 -5.63 -12.59
C PHE A 205 -2.81 -4.91 -13.29
N GLN A 206 -3.37 -5.53 -14.31
CA GLN A 206 -4.55 -5.03 -15.00
C GLN A 206 -5.67 -6.05 -14.94
N LYS A 207 -6.88 -5.57 -14.64
CA LYS A 207 -8.09 -6.41 -14.64
C LYS A 207 -8.47 -6.79 -16.06
N THR A 208 -8.56 -8.08 -16.33
CA THR A 208 -8.96 -8.64 -17.63
C THR A 208 -10.48 -8.79 -17.73
#